data_3edb61f190d7b6f7f883c072914100be
#
_entry.id   3edb61f190d7b6f7f883c072914100be
#
_cell.length_a   1.000
_cell.length_b   1.000
_cell.length_c   1.000
_cell.angle_alpha   90.00
_cell.angle_beta   90.00
_cell.angle_gamma   90.00
#
_symmetry.space_group_name_H-M   'P 1'
#
loop_
_entity.id
_entity.type
_entity.pdbx_description
1 polymer ?
#
loop_
_entity_poly.entity_id
_entity_poly.type
_entity_poly.pdbx_seq_one_letter_code
_entity_poly.pdbx_strand_id
1 'polypeptide(L)'
;MRLTILLALATAMFPSAIRAQAPVFEITPGGSTITFDVEASVAITGKFNKWDATLTFTSPELSTAVLDIKIQADTVDTGSGMKNGKLRGDKFFDVEKNPLITFHSSNATQTGPDTIEFDGDFTIRGVTKQEKLNFTITGKGTGSGTIKGTMACDRKQYGMNSGIPFIQIADRVEVSVDLKGVRVGPPVNLK
;
A
#
# COMPACT_ATOMS: atom_id res chain seq x y z
N MET A 1 23.99 -65.40 40.12
CA MET A 1 22.74 -64.61 39.97
C MET A 1 23.10 -63.33 39.27
N ARG A 2 22.89 -63.25 37.91
CA ARG A 2 23.23 -62.07 37.09
C ARG A 2 21.97 -61.24 36.89
N LEU A 3 21.93 -60.00 37.38
CA LEU A 3 20.85 -59.05 37.27
C LEU A 3 21.07 -58.26 36.00
N THR A 4 20.21 -58.47 34.97
CA THR A 4 20.24 -57.72 33.70
C THR A 4 19.28 -56.53 33.85
N ILE A 5 19.82 -55.30 33.86
CA ILE A 5 19.05 -54.08 33.89
C ILE A 5 18.71 -53.72 32.43
N LEU A 6 17.44 -53.76 32.05
CA LEU A 6 16.93 -53.28 30.79
C LEU A 6 16.69 -51.78 30.92
N LEU A 7 17.52 -50.98 30.21
CA LEU A 7 17.33 -49.53 30.10
C LEU A 7 16.36 -49.25 28.98
N ALA A 8 15.13 -48.87 29.29
CA ALA A 8 14.14 -48.45 28.30
C ALA A 8 14.42 -47.01 27.87
N LEU A 9 14.86 -46.88 26.61
CA LEU A 9 15.12 -45.55 25.96
C LEU A 9 13.75 -44.99 25.49
N ALA A 10 13.16 -44.08 26.26
CA ALA A 10 11.95 -43.35 25.86
C ALA A 10 12.34 -42.26 24.84
N THR A 11 12.10 -42.48 23.56
CA THR A 11 12.22 -41.48 22.51
C THR A 11 11.04 -40.51 22.62
N ALA A 12 11.27 -39.32 23.19
CA ALA A 12 10.34 -38.23 23.18
C ALA A 12 10.21 -37.67 21.76
N MET A 13 9.11 -38.02 21.05
CA MET A 13 8.72 -37.37 19.81
C MET A 13 8.23 -35.93 20.14
N PHE A 14 9.05 -34.93 19.93
CA PHE A 14 8.58 -33.53 19.91
C PHE A 14 7.80 -33.29 18.63
N PRO A 15 6.52 -32.88 18.69
CA PRO A 15 5.78 -32.50 17.51
C PRO A 15 6.46 -31.26 16.92
N SER A 16 7.02 -31.39 15.73
CA SER A 16 7.49 -30.26 14.95
C SER A 16 6.27 -29.38 14.62
N ALA A 17 6.13 -28.24 15.29
CA ALA A 17 5.13 -27.24 14.94
C ALA A 17 5.44 -26.76 13.51
N ILE A 18 4.66 -27.21 12.54
CA ILE A 18 4.68 -26.67 11.18
C ILE A 18 4.21 -25.22 11.32
N ARG A 19 5.14 -24.27 11.32
CA ARG A 19 4.79 -22.86 11.21
C ARG A 19 4.17 -22.67 9.83
N ALA A 20 2.87 -22.40 9.78
CA ALA A 20 2.22 -21.98 8.57
C ALA A 20 2.95 -20.72 8.07
N GLN A 21 3.48 -20.78 6.85
CA GLN A 21 4.17 -19.66 6.25
C GLN A 21 3.15 -18.56 5.97
N ALA A 22 3.45 -17.32 6.35
CA ALA A 22 2.57 -16.18 6.10
C ALA A 22 2.38 -15.97 4.58
N PRO A 23 1.16 -15.67 4.12
CA PRO A 23 0.91 -15.37 2.72
C PRO A 23 1.66 -14.09 2.31
N VAL A 24 2.20 -14.09 1.10
CA VAL A 24 2.93 -12.97 0.51
C VAL A 24 2.40 -12.71 -0.88
N PHE A 25 2.22 -11.44 -1.20
CA PHE A 25 1.86 -11.01 -2.56
C PHE A 25 2.98 -10.13 -3.10
N GLU A 26 3.41 -10.44 -4.29
CA GLU A 26 4.29 -9.59 -5.09
C GLU A 26 3.45 -8.70 -5.99
N ILE A 27 3.66 -7.38 -5.89
CA ILE A 27 3.02 -6.41 -6.76
C ILE A 27 3.90 -6.22 -8.00
N THR A 28 3.32 -6.44 -9.16
CA THR A 28 4.03 -6.31 -10.44
C THR A 28 3.91 -4.87 -10.94
N PRO A 29 5.00 -4.08 -11.01
CA PRO A 29 4.96 -2.70 -11.51
C PRO A 29 4.46 -2.62 -12.96
N GLY A 30 4.80 -3.62 -13.79
CA GLY A 30 4.32 -3.73 -15.17
C GLY A 30 2.80 -3.91 -15.23
N GLY A 31 2.09 -2.85 -15.65
CA GLY A 31 0.63 -2.82 -15.74
C GLY A 31 -0.09 -2.43 -14.46
N SER A 32 0.64 -1.95 -13.45
CA SER A 32 0.12 -1.31 -12.26
C SER A 32 0.34 0.19 -12.31
N THR A 33 -0.55 0.99 -11.69
CA THR A 33 -0.49 2.45 -11.71
C THR A 33 -0.90 3.04 -10.36
N ILE A 34 -0.27 4.15 -10.00
CA ILE A 34 -0.70 5.03 -8.92
C ILE A 34 -0.92 6.41 -9.54
N THR A 35 -2.15 6.92 -9.47
CA THR A 35 -2.57 8.18 -10.06
C THR A 35 -3.20 9.08 -9.01
N PHE A 36 -3.27 10.36 -9.31
CA PHE A 36 -4.01 11.34 -8.54
C PHE A 36 -4.77 12.28 -9.45
N ASP A 37 -5.90 12.75 -8.96
CA ASP A 37 -6.78 13.71 -9.63
C ASP A 37 -7.12 14.85 -8.67
N VAL A 38 -7.03 16.08 -9.17
CA VAL A 38 -7.41 17.30 -8.44
C VAL A 38 -8.33 18.12 -9.31
N GLU A 39 -9.51 18.42 -8.82
CA GLU A 39 -10.40 19.36 -9.48
C GLU A 39 -9.77 20.77 -9.47
N ALA A 40 -9.70 21.38 -10.63
CA ALA A 40 -9.20 22.72 -10.81
C ALA A 40 -9.89 23.36 -12.03
N SER A 41 -9.73 24.70 -12.22
CA SER A 41 -10.20 25.37 -13.44
C SER A 41 -9.63 24.72 -14.71
N VAL A 42 -8.47 24.10 -14.59
CA VAL A 42 -7.90 23.16 -15.57
C VAL A 42 -7.53 21.90 -14.80
N ALA A 43 -8.21 20.81 -15.03
CA ALA A 43 -8.01 19.55 -14.32
C ALA A 43 -6.53 19.16 -14.21
N ILE A 44 -6.13 18.71 -13.05
CA ILE A 44 -4.77 18.26 -12.77
C ILE A 44 -4.83 16.77 -12.48
N THR A 45 -4.51 15.97 -13.47
CA THR A 45 -4.36 14.53 -13.34
C THR A 45 -2.87 14.20 -13.46
N GLY A 46 -2.38 13.29 -12.64
CA GLY A 46 -0.99 12.85 -12.70
C GLY A 46 -0.83 11.41 -12.25
N LYS A 47 0.33 10.86 -12.55
CA LYS A 47 0.77 9.54 -12.09
C LYS A 47 2.17 9.62 -11.51
N PHE A 48 2.58 8.58 -10.81
CA PHE A 48 3.96 8.41 -10.38
C PHE A 48 4.60 7.24 -11.14
N ASN A 49 5.78 7.49 -11.71
CA ASN A 49 6.45 6.50 -12.56
C ASN A 49 7.36 5.53 -11.77
N LYS A 50 7.71 5.87 -10.50
CA LYS A 50 8.50 5.00 -9.63
C LYS A 50 7.85 4.90 -8.26
N TRP A 51 7.51 3.70 -7.89
CA TRP A 51 6.93 3.36 -6.61
C TRP A 51 7.18 1.88 -6.32
N ASP A 52 7.01 1.50 -5.07
CA ASP A 52 7.05 0.13 -4.58
C ASP A 52 5.85 -0.10 -3.67
N ALA A 53 5.29 -1.30 -3.70
CA ALA A 53 4.19 -1.69 -2.85
C ALA A 53 4.36 -3.14 -2.40
N THR A 54 4.19 -3.39 -1.12
CA THR A 54 4.24 -4.73 -0.52
C THR A 54 3.01 -4.98 0.33
N LEU A 55 2.48 -6.19 0.25
CA LEU A 55 1.40 -6.67 1.09
C LEU A 55 1.88 -7.93 1.81
N THR A 56 2.07 -7.82 3.12
CA THR A 56 2.58 -8.89 3.98
C THR A 56 1.54 -9.31 5.00
N PHE A 57 1.69 -10.54 5.52
CA PHE A 57 0.81 -11.10 6.54
C PHE A 57 1.66 -11.83 7.59
N THR A 58 1.30 -11.77 8.85
CA THR A 58 1.92 -12.55 9.92
C THR A 58 1.19 -13.86 10.17
N SER A 59 -0.04 -14.00 9.66
CA SER A 59 -0.86 -15.22 9.66
C SER A 59 -1.78 -15.23 8.44
N PRO A 60 -2.52 -16.33 8.14
CA PRO A 60 -3.52 -16.34 7.06
C PRO A 60 -4.73 -15.40 7.27
N GLU A 61 -4.82 -14.74 8.42
CA GLU A 61 -5.92 -13.84 8.75
C GLU A 61 -5.72 -12.46 8.15
N LEU A 62 -6.77 -11.91 7.52
CA LEU A 62 -6.72 -10.58 6.89
C LEU A 62 -6.35 -9.47 7.87
N SER A 63 -6.79 -9.56 9.12
CA SER A 63 -6.47 -8.59 10.18
C SER A 63 -4.97 -8.45 10.46
N THR A 64 -4.16 -9.40 9.98
CA THR A 64 -2.70 -9.36 10.08
C THR A 64 -2.02 -8.79 8.85
N ALA A 65 -2.81 -8.33 7.86
CA ALA A 65 -2.30 -7.74 6.64
C ALA A 65 -1.67 -6.38 6.92
N VAL A 66 -0.48 -6.18 6.40
CA VAL A 66 0.22 -4.89 6.40
C VAL A 66 0.51 -4.51 4.95
N LEU A 67 0.00 -3.36 4.56
CA LEU A 67 0.24 -2.75 3.26
C LEU A 67 1.25 -1.61 3.43
N ASP A 68 2.34 -1.70 2.69
CA ASP A 68 3.34 -0.65 2.57
C ASP A 68 3.41 -0.15 1.14
N ILE A 69 3.27 1.16 0.94
CA ILE A 69 3.45 1.82 -0.36
C ILE A 69 4.49 2.92 -0.19
N LYS A 70 5.46 2.96 -1.09
CA LYS A 70 6.51 3.98 -1.16
C LYS A 70 6.57 4.53 -2.57
N ILE A 71 6.36 5.83 -2.71
CA ILE A 71 6.33 6.52 -4.00
C ILE A 71 7.47 7.53 -4.04
N GLN A 72 8.26 7.52 -5.11
CA GLN A 72 9.26 8.56 -5.36
C GLN A 72 8.56 9.81 -5.90
N ALA A 73 8.45 10.85 -5.09
CA ALA A 73 7.67 12.04 -5.38
C ALA A 73 8.20 12.84 -6.59
N ASP A 74 9.50 12.76 -6.86
CA ASP A 74 10.16 13.38 -8.00
C ASP A 74 9.76 12.79 -9.36
N THR A 75 9.15 11.59 -9.34
CA THR A 75 8.72 10.88 -10.55
C THR A 75 7.30 11.21 -10.99
N VAL A 76 6.71 12.27 -10.40
CA VAL A 76 5.40 12.78 -10.78
C VAL A 76 5.38 13.16 -12.26
N ASP A 77 4.32 12.74 -12.96
CA ASP A 77 4.11 12.99 -14.39
C ASP A 77 2.64 13.32 -14.67
N THR A 78 2.43 14.56 -15.08
CA THR A 78 1.12 15.11 -15.50
C THR A 78 1.02 15.27 -17.02
N GLY A 79 2.01 14.77 -17.77
CA GLY A 79 2.16 15.06 -19.20
C GLY A 79 2.66 16.49 -19.51
N SER A 80 2.97 17.30 -18.49
CA SER A 80 3.43 18.69 -18.67
C SER A 80 4.66 18.97 -17.81
N GLY A 81 5.79 19.25 -18.43
CA GLY A 81 7.03 19.58 -17.72
C GLY A 81 6.89 20.76 -16.77
N MET A 82 6.09 21.78 -17.15
CA MET A 82 5.82 22.93 -16.30
C MET A 82 5.03 22.54 -15.04
N LYS A 83 3.97 21.73 -15.17
CA LYS A 83 3.20 21.25 -14.03
C LYS A 83 4.07 20.33 -13.15
N ASN A 84 4.82 19.42 -13.74
CA ASN A 84 5.74 18.52 -13.03
C ASN A 84 6.76 19.31 -12.22
N GLY A 85 7.38 20.34 -12.78
CA GLY A 85 8.32 21.21 -12.08
C GLY A 85 7.68 21.92 -10.88
N LYS A 86 6.45 22.42 -11.03
CA LYS A 86 5.72 23.05 -9.93
C LYS A 86 5.39 22.05 -8.82
N LEU A 87 4.91 20.84 -9.16
CA LEU A 87 4.57 19.81 -8.18
C LEU A 87 5.78 19.32 -7.38
N ARG A 88 6.96 19.27 -8.00
CA ARG A 88 8.23 18.92 -7.32
C ARG A 88 8.71 20.00 -6.36
N GLY A 89 8.33 21.26 -6.60
CA GLY A 89 8.81 22.43 -5.86
C GLY A 89 8.32 22.50 -4.42
N ASP A 90 8.92 23.46 -3.70
CA ASP A 90 8.73 23.72 -2.26
C ASP A 90 7.28 24.08 -1.86
N LYS A 91 6.47 24.50 -2.81
CA LYS A 91 5.06 24.86 -2.59
C LYS A 91 4.12 23.64 -2.61
N PHE A 92 4.59 22.51 -3.15
CA PHE A 92 3.83 21.27 -3.27
C PHE A 92 4.58 20.12 -2.59
N PHE A 93 5.18 19.19 -3.31
CA PHE A 93 5.82 18.01 -2.71
C PHE A 93 7.13 18.29 -1.99
N ASP A 94 7.85 19.37 -2.35
CA ASP A 94 9.17 19.73 -1.80
C ASP A 94 10.12 18.52 -1.85
N VAL A 95 10.28 17.95 -3.03
CA VAL A 95 10.93 16.64 -3.25
C VAL A 95 12.40 16.61 -2.82
N GLU A 96 13.06 17.77 -2.77
CA GLU A 96 14.45 17.88 -2.29
C GLU A 96 14.55 17.53 -0.79
N LYS A 97 13.54 17.92 0.00
CA LYS A 97 13.49 17.62 1.45
C LYS A 97 12.69 16.36 1.74
N ASN A 98 11.69 16.07 0.91
CA ASN A 98 10.73 14.99 1.12
C ASN A 98 10.63 14.12 -0.14
N PRO A 99 11.63 13.28 -0.42
CA PRO A 99 11.69 12.51 -1.67
C PRO A 99 10.62 11.41 -1.77
N LEU A 100 10.04 11.01 -0.64
CA LEU A 100 9.08 9.92 -0.58
C LEU A 100 7.69 10.38 -0.14
N ILE A 101 6.67 9.82 -0.79
CA ILE A 101 5.30 9.75 -0.30
C ILE A 101 5.09 8.31 0.15
N THR A 102 4.53 8.09 1.35
CA THR A 102 4.38 6.74 1.91
C THR A 102 2.98 6.51 2.46
N PHE A 103 2.52 5.25 2.38
CA PHE A 103 1.38 4.75 3.13
C PHE A 103 1.81 3.47 3.86
N HIS A 104 1.58 3.43 5.17
CA HIS A 104 1.83 2.25 6.00
C HIS A 104 0.57 1.92 6.77
N SER A 105 -0.04 0.76 6.49
CA SER A 105 -1.27 0.38 7.18
C SER A 105 -1.00 -0.15 8.59
N SER A 106 -1.85 0.26 9.51
CA SER A 106 -1.87 -0.24 10.89
C SER A 106 -2.99 -1.25 11.13
N ASN A 107 -4.00 -1.29 10.25
CA ASN A 107 -5.14 -2.19 10.35
C ASN A 107 -5.72 -2.50 8.96
N ALA A 108 -6.29 -3.70 8.82
CA ALA A 108 -7.00 -4.14 7.64
C ALA A 108 -8.35 -4.75 8.03
N THR A 109 -9.43 -4.21 7.49
CA THR A 109 -10.81 -4.64 7.78
C THR A 109 -11.52 -5.04 6.50
N GLN A 110 -12.12 -6.22 6.46
CA GLN A 110 -13.00 -6.61 5.36
C GLN A 110 -14.34 -5.88 5.48
N THR A 111 -14.68 -5.06 4.50
CA THR A 111 -15.91 -4.26 4.46
C THR A 111 -16.99 -4.84 3.55
N GLY A 112 -16.64 -5.86 2.76
CA GLY A 112 -17.56 -6.57 1.87
C GLY A 112 -16.92 -7.83 1.26
N PRO A 113 -17.65 -8.57 0.41
CA PRO A 113 -17.14 -9.83 -0.16
C PRO A 113 -15.79 -9.67 -0.87
N ASP A 114 -15.57 -8.54 -1.56
CA ASP A 114 -14.39 -8.25 -2.35
C ASP A 114 -13.71 -6.93 -1.94
N THR A 115 -14.14 -6.33 -0.82
CA THR A 115 -13.67 -5.01 -0.39
C THR A 115 -12.95 -5.09 0.95
N ILE A 116 -11.82 -4.40 1.03
CA ILE A 116 -10.98 -4.28 2.22
C ILE A 116 -10.65 -2.80 2.43
N GLU A 117 -10.80 -2.32 3.64
CA GLU A 117 -10.35 -1.01 4.08
C GLU A 117 -9.05 -1.18 4.86
N PHE A 118 -8.02 -0.43 4.47
CA PHE A 118 -6.78 -0.27 5.22
C PHE A 118 -6.76 1.09 5.89
N ASP A 119 -6.67 1.12 7.22
CA ASP A 119 -6.37 2.31 7.99
C ASP A 119 -4.85 2.42 8.11
N GLY A 120 -4.28 3.61 7.95
CA GLY A 120 -2.83 3.74 8.02
C GLY A 120 -2.30 5.16 8.00
N ASP A 121 -1.02 5.25 8.23
CA ASP A 121 -0.23 6.47 8.18
C ASP A 121 0.09 6.85 6.73
N PHE A 122 -0.55 7.90 6.22
CA PHE A 122 -0.20 8.50 4.94
C PHE A 122 0.70 9.70 5.18
N THR A 123 1.89 9.66 4.58
CA THR A 123 2.88 10.72 4.72
C THR A 123 3.15 11.35 3.37
N ILE A 124 2.97 12.65 3.28
CA ILE A 124 3.33 13.47 2.12
C ILE A 124 3.97 14.77 2.61
N ARG A 125 5.06 15.19 1.96
CA ARG A 125 5.79 16.41 2.33
C ARG A 125 6.23 16.43 3.81
N GLY A 126 6.57 15.28 4.38
CA GLY A 126 6.98 15.13 5.78
C GLY A 126 5.84 15.28 6.81
N VAL A 127 4.60 15.43 6.37
CA VAL A 127 3.41 15.47 7.24
C VAL A 127 2.71 14.13 7.17
N THR A 128 2.47 13.51 8.32
CA THR A 128 1.76 12.24 8.45
C THR A 128 0.35 12.45 8.98
N LYS A 129 -0.62 11.77 8.37
CA LYS A 129 -2.02 11.71 8.79
C LYS A 129 -2.54 10.29 8.73
N GLN A 130 -3.53 9.99 9.59
CA GLN A 130 -4.32 8.75 9.46
C GLN A 130 -5.30 8.91 8.31
N GLU A 131 -5.20 7.99 7.34
CA GLU A 131 -6.06 7.97 6.16
C GLU A 131 -6.59 6.56 5.92
N LYS A 132 -7.68 6.46 5.18
CA LYS A 132 -8.32 5.21 4.79
C LYS A 132 -8.14 4.95 3.31
N LEU A 133 -7.60 3.79 2.99
CA LEU A 133 -7.43 3.32 1.61
C LEU A 133 -8.35 2.12 1.39
N ASN A 134 -9.37 2.31 0.54
CA ASN A 134 -10.35 1.29 0.25
C ASN A 134 -9.96 0.51 -1.00
N PHE A 135 -9.87 -0.81 -0.88
CA PHE A 135 -9.53 -1.71 -1.97
C PHE A 135 -10.69 -2.60 -2.39
N THR A 136 -10.80 -2.81 -3.70
CA THR A 136 -11.56 -3.90 -4.29
C THR A 136 -10.60 -4.91 -4.90
N ILE A 137 -10.74 -6.17 -4.52
CA ILE A 137 -9.87 -7.26 -4.97
C ILE A 137 -10.63 -8.13 -5.96
N THR A 138 -9.98 -8.47 -7.08
CA THR A 138 -10.47 -9.43 -8.06
C THR A 138 -9.50 -10.61 -8.19
N GLY A 139 -9.98 -11.75 -8.73
CA GLY A 139 -9.12 -12.92 -8.94
C GLY A 139 -8.86 -13.74 -7.68
N LYS A 140 -9.77 -13.68 -6.70
CA LYS A 140 -9.68 -14.52 -5.49
C LYS A 140 -9.56 -15.99 -5.85
N GLY A 141 -8.67 -16.71 -5.18
CA GLY A 141 -8.47 -18.14 -5.36
C GLY A 141 -7.65 -18.54 -6.59
N THR A 142 -7.34 -17.62 -7.52
CA THR A 142 -6.58 -17.94 -8.76
C THR A 142 -5.08 -17.81 -8.61
N GLY A 143 -4.59 -17.23 -7.50
CA GLY A 143 -3.16 -16.97 -7.26
C GLY A 143 -2.66 -15.67 -7.91
N SER A 144 -3.47 -14.98 -8.70
CA SER A 144 -3.20 -13.66 -9.26
C SER A 144 -4.47 -12.83 -9.25
N GLY A 145 -4.33 -11.50 -9.25
CA GLY A 145 -5.50 -10.63 -9.24
C GLY A 145 -5.15 -9.16 -9.41
N THR A 146 -6.19 -8.35 -9.48
CA THR A 146 -6.07 -6.90 -9.49
C THR A 146 -6.62 -6.35 -8.19
N ILE A 147 -5.90 -5.40 -7.61
CA ILE A 147 -6.28 -4.66 -6.42
C ILE A 147 -6.47 -3.21 -6.84
N LYS A 148 -7.71 -2.74 -6.82
CA LYS A 148 -8.04 -1.35 -7.11
C LYS A 148 -8.35 -0.62 -5.83
N GLY A 149 -7.63 0.46 -5.56
CA GLY A 149 -7.77 1.24 -4.36
C GLY A 149 -8.07 2.69 -4.64
N THR A 150 -8.82 3.33 -3.73
CA THR A 150 -9.08 4.76 -3.76
C THR A 150 -8.98 5.35 -2.36
N MET A 151 -8.41 6.52 -2.27
CA MET A 151 -8.44 7.37 -1.09
C MET A 151 -8.61 8.83 -1.51
N ALA A 152 -9.03 9.67 -0.58
CA ALA A 152 -9.08 11.10 -0.79
C ALA A 152 -8.48 11.82 0.40
N CYS A 153 -7.64 12.81 0.16
CA CYS A 153 -7.05 13.64 1.20
C CYS A 153 -7.21 15.13 0.89
N ASP A 154 -7.09 15.96 1.92
CA ASP A 154 -7.01 17.42 1.78
C ASP A 154 -5.55 17.84 1.72
N ARG A 155 -5.11 18.32 0.53
CA ARG A 155 -3.72 18.75 0.30
C ARG A 155 -3.22 19.81 1.28
N LYS A 156 -4.12 20.67 1.78
CA LYS A 156 -3.77 21.73 2.74
C LYS A 156 -3.35 21.18 4.09
N GLN A 157 -3.91 20.04 4.50
CA GLN A 157 -3.52 19.37 5.74
C GLN A 157 -2.07 18.83 5.69
N TYR A 158 -1.51 18.71 4.49
CA TYR A 158 -0.11 18.32 4.25
C TYR A 158 0.79 19.53 3.92
N GLY A 159 0.31 20.76 4.21
CA GLY A 159 1.07 21.97 4.00
C GLY A 159 1.17 22.44 2.54
N MET A 160 0.41 21.84 1.62
CA MET A 160 0.34 22.27 0.20
C MET A 160 -0.70 23.39 0.05
N ASN A 161 -0.46 24.52 0.72
CA ASN A 161 -1.39 25.66 0.80
C ASN A 161 -1.32 26.62 -0.38
N SER A 162 -0.33 26.45 -1.26
CA SER A 162 -0.13 27.35 -2.39
C SER A 162 -1.14 27.12 -3.50
N GLY A 163 -1.49 28.20 -4.17
CA GLY A 163 -2.25 28.20 -5.42
C GLY A 163 -1.34 28.42 -6.63
N ILE A 164 -1.94 28.37 -7.80
CA ILE A 164 -1.36 28.82 -9.06
C ILE A 164 -2.15 30.08 -9.46
N PRO A 165 -1.49 31.22 -9.78
CA PRO A 165 -2.19 32.42 -10.19
C PRO A 165 -3.22 32.12 -11.29
N PHE A 166 -4.43 32.65 -11.12
CA PHE A 166 -5.58 32.48 -12.03
C PHE A 166 -6.14 31.05 -12.17
N ILE A 167 -5.64 30.08 -11.39
CA ILE A 167 -6.16 28.71 -11.36
C ILE A 167 -6.72 28.43 -9.96
N GLN A 168 -8.00 28.12 -9.89
CA GLN A 168 -8.61 27.59 -8.67
C GLN A 168 -8.28 26.10 -8.61
N ILE A 169 -7.70 25.65 -7.51
CA ILE A 169 -7.32 24.27 -7.26
C ILE A 169 -8.09 23.79 -6.03
N ALA A 170 -8.86 22.73 -6.17
CA ALA A 170 -9.56 22.12 -5.07
C ALA A 170 -8.58 21.64 -3.98
N ASP A 171 -9.04 21.63 -2.74
CA ASP A 171 -8.24 21.13 -1.64
C ASP A 171 -8.25 19.60 -1.58
N ARG A 172 -9.34 18.98 -2.04
CA ARG A 172 -9.51 17.54 -2.16
C ARG A 172 -8.66 16.99 -3.32
N VAL A 173 -7.84 16.01 -3.00
CA VAL A 173 -7.07 15.20 -3.95
C VAL A 173 -7.60 13.78 -3.87
N GLU A 174 -7.97 13.21 -5.02
CA GLU A 174 -8.31 11.79 -5.12
C GLU A 174 -7.09 11.01 -5.60
N VAL A 175 -6.75 9.94 -4.88
CA VAL A 175 -5.67 9.03 -5.23
C VAL A 175 -6.27 7.70 -5.63
N SER A 176 -5.88 7.19 -6.79
CA SER A 176 -6.29 5.89 -7.30
C SER A 176 -5.09 4.98 -7.48
N VAL A 177 -5.24 3.74 -7.05
CA VAL A 177 -4.23 2.70 -7.11
C VAL A 177 -4.82 1.53 -7.89
N ASP A 178 -4.17 1.10 -8.96
CA ASP A 178 -4.52 -0.09 -9.73
C ASP A 178 -3.29 -1.00 -9.77
N LEU A 179 -3.28 -2.04 -8.94
CA LEU A 179 -2.14 -2.92 -8.74
C LEU A 179 -2.47 -4.31 -9.26
N LYS A 180 -1.54 -4.90 -9.99
CA LYS A 180 -1.54 -6.31 -10.33
C LYS A 180 -0.66 -7.06 -9.35
N GLY A 181 -1.24 -8.05 -8.68
CA GLY A 181 -0.57 -8.87 -7.70
C GLY A 181 -0.53 -10.34 -8.09
N VAL A 182 0.57 -10.99 -7.76
CA VAL A 182 0.73 -12.43 -7.84
C VAL A 182 1.03 -12.95 -6.44
N ARG A 183 0.29 -13.96 -6.03
CA ARG A 183 0.53 -14.61 -4.75
C ARG A 183 1.75 -15.52 -4.84
N VAL A 184 2.74 -15.29 -4.02
CA VAL A 184 3.97 -16.09 -3.92
C VAL A 184 4.03 -16.92 -2.62
N GLY A 185 3.00 -16.84 -1.78
CA GLY A 185 2.87 -17.55 -0.51
C GLY A 185 1.56 -18.34 -0.40
N PRO A 186 1.25 -18.89 0.79
CA PRO A 186 0.04 -19.65 1.05
C PRO A 186 -1.23 -18.80 0.90
N PRO A 187 -2.44 -19.41 0.76
CA PRO A 187 -3.68 -18.67 0.62
C PRO A 187 -4.04 -17.86 1.87
N VAL A 188 -4.69 -16.72 1.65
CA VAL A 188 -5.31 -15.89 2.68
C VAL A 188 -6.78 -16.30 2.85
N ASN A 189 -7.27 -16.34 4.08
CA ASN A 189 -8.67 -16.56 4.37
C ASN A 189 -9.43 -15.22 4.28
N LEU A 190 -10.04 -14.98 3.12
CA LEU A 190 -11.06 -13.93 2.97
C LEU A 190 -12.42 -14.59 3.18
N LYS A 191 -13.17 -14.11 4.16
CA LYS A 191 -14.52 -14.60 4.46
C LYS A 191 -15.53 -14.13 3.45
#